data_c36cb221b260b304696ee2e57d5d697b
#
_entry.id   c36cb221b260b304696ee2e57d5d697b
#
_cell.length_a   1.000
_cell.length_b   1.000
_cell.length_c   1.000
_cell.angle_alpha   90.00
_cell.angle_beta   90.00
_cell.angle_gamma   90.00
#
_symmetry.space_group_name_H-M   'P 1'
#
loop_
_entity.id
_entity.type
_entity.pdbx_description
1 polymer ?
#
loop_
_entity_poly.entity_id
_entity_poly.type
_entity_poly.pdbx_seq_one_letter_code
_entity_poly.pdbx_strand_id
1 'polypeptide(L)'
;NYFKTHDPDNPYLLNVEPEVLIDSKTVRLPKKMLSTDKAYSFEEIKKWTERITKAASEIDFDQNLIRIRVTPKLDGYAAYDDGITLYTRGDGTRGQDITRAFERGLKVSENAGRGLGPGEIVIKKSYFDEVLSEKFENSRNIQAAIIAEKKVDEDVQKAIDEGACVFYPFSLLENWTGSIEELLSNFESILEDIWNSVDFDVDGLILESTNEPIKEHMGSTRKFHRWQIAFKVNDATAEVEVLEVVPQTSRTGRVSPVAVLVPTKLSGATLSRATVHHYSMVKTKGVGPGAIIKLVRSGLVGVTIHSNVSSRTQLDFQ
;
A
#
# COMPACT_ATOMS: atom_id res chain seq x y z
N ASN A 1 -14.68 13.38 1.71
CA ASN A 1 -16.04 13.05 1.27
C ASN A 1 -17.04 14.21 1.27
N TYR A 2 -16.67 15.39 1.84
CA TYR A 2 -17.54 16.58 1.84
C TYR A 2 -17.94 16.98 0.40
N PHE A 3 -16.99 17.06 -0.53
CA PHE A 3 -17.26 17.44 -1.92
C PHE A 3 -18.14 16.42 -2.66
N LYS A 4 -18.00 15.12 -2.42
CA LYS A 4 -18.87 14.11 -3.06
C LYS A 4 -20.34 14.26 -2.69
N THR A 5 -20.61 14.77 -1.50
CA THR A 5 -21.99 14.93 -0.98
C THR A 5 -22.59 16.30 -1.31
N HIS A 6 -21.77 17.36 -1.35
CA HIS A 6 -22.25 18.76 -1.42
C HIS A 6 -21.92 19.46 -2.73
N ASP A 7 -20.94 18.93 -3.50
CA ASP A 7 -20.51 19.48 -4.80
C ASP A 7 -19.95 18.33 -5.67
N PRO A 8 -20.79 17.44 -6.20
CA PRO A 8 -20.35 16.26 -6.95
C PRO A 8 -19.65 16.58 -8.27
N ASP A 9 -19.82 17.78 -8.81
CA ASP A 9 -19.19 18.25 -10.05
C ASP A 9 -17.87 19.01 -9.78
N ASN A 10 -17.43 19.07 -8.53
CA ASN A 10 -16.20 19.77 -8.16
C ASN A 10 -15.01 19.29 -8.98
N PRO A 11 -14.27 20.21 -9.66
CA PRO A 11 -13.10 19.85 -10.46
C PRO A 11 -12.03 19.06 -9.72
N TYR A 12 -11.95 19.22 -8.40
CA TYR A 12 -11.04 18.46 -7.54
C TYR A 12 -11.34 16.95 -7.53
N LEU A 13 -12.62 16.56 -7.66
CA LEU A 13 -13.03 15.16 -7.78
C LEU A 13 -12.70 14.55 -9.14
N LEU A 14 -12.37 15.38 -10.13
CA LEU A 14 -12.08 14.98 -11.50
C LEU A 14 -10.58 14.78 -11.75
N ASN A 15 -9.71 15.29 -10.88
CA ASN A 15 -8.27 15.18 -11.01
C ASN A 15 -7.73 13.94 -10.29
N VAL A 16 -6.65 13.35 -10.83
CA VAL A 16 -5.77 12.46 -10.07
C VAL A 16 -5.17 13.31 -8.95
N GLU A 17 -5.23 12.84 -7.69
CA GLU A 17 -4.60 13.57 -6.58
C GLU A 17 -3.13 13.84 -6.94
N PRO A 18 -2.71 15.10 -7.06
CA PRO A 18 -1.33 15.40 -7.36
C PRO A 18 -0.47 15.02 -6.15
N GLU A 19 0.56 14.24 -6.39
CA GLU A 19 1.65 14.13 -5.42
C GLU A 19 2.26 15.53 -5.26
N VAL A 20 2.64 15.90 -4.03
CA VAL A 20 3.12 17.25 -3.70
C VAL A 20 4.23 17.67 -4.68
N LEU A 21 3.91 18.58 -5.57
CA LEU A 21 4.86 19.13 -6.52
C LEU A 21 5.76 20.14 -5.79
N ILE A 22 6.99 19.73 -5.52
CA ILE A 22 8.05 20.66 -5.09
C ILE A 22 8.52 21.40 -6.36
N ASP A 23 8.61 22.69 -6.29
CA ASP A 23 8.85 23.73 -7.30
C ASP A 23 9.92 23.38 -8.36
N SER A 24 9.63 22.52 -9.31
CA SER A 24 10.52 22.17 -10.42
C SER A 24 9.74 21.99 -11.73
N LYS A 25 10.43 22.07 -12.85
CA LYS A 25 9.84 21.95 -14.20
C LYS A 25 9.18 20.59 -14.38
N THR A 26 7.84 20.54 -14.48
CA THR A 26 7.13 19.31 -14.81
C THR A 26 7.38 18.93 -16.28
N VAL A 27 7.64 17.66 -16.53
CA VAL A 27 7.83 17.07 -17.86
C VAL A 27 6.70 16.10 -18.18
N ARG A 28 6.44 15.90 -19.47
CA ARG A 28 5.44 14.92 -19.91
C ARG A 28 5.98 13.51 -19.70
N LEU A 29 5.17 12.64 -19.07
CA LEU A 29 5.52 11.24 -18.91
C LEU A 29 5.54 10.50 -20.26
N PRO A 30 6.48 9.58 -20.49
CA PRO A 30 6.51 8.74 -21.69
C PRO A 30 5.24 7.92 -21.87
N LYS A 31 4.67 7.44 -20.77
CA LYS A 31 3.40 6.72 -20.70
C LYS A 31 2.56 7.25 -19.54
N LYS A 32 1.24 7.34 -19.73
CA LYS A 32 0.32 7.75 -18.66
C LYS A 32 0.35 6.77 -17.50
N MET A 33 0.44 7.29 -16.29
CA MET A 33 0.32 6.55 -15.04
C MET A 33 -1.05 6.83 -14.41
N LEU A 34 -2.07 6.11 -14.84
CA LEU A 34 -3.42 6.27 -14.31
C LEU A 34 -3.49 5.75 -12.87
N SER A 35 -4.44 6.29 -12.11
CA SER A 35 -4.85 5.70 -10.84
C SER A 35 -5.54 4.36 -11.08
N THR A 36 -5.91 3.67 -10.02
CA THR A 36 -6.73 2.45 -10.09
C THR A 36 -8.14 2.74 -9.57
N ASP A 37 -9.14 2.07 -10.13
CA ASP A 37 -10.45 1.96 -9.50
C ASP A 37 -10.31 1.23 -8.15
N LYS A 38 -11.25 1.40 -7.24
CA LYS A 38 -11.14 0.88 -5.87
C LYS A 38 -12.33 0.00 -5.52
N ALA A 39 -12.04 -1.15 -4.95
CA ALA A 39 -13.01 -2.04 -4.30
C ALA A 39 -12.65 -2.18 -2.82
N TYR A 40 -13.66 -2.21 -1.96
CA TYR A 40 -13.53 -2.33 -0.50
C TYR A 40 -14.25 -3.57 0.05
N SER A 41 -14.83 -4.37 -0.83
CA SER A 41 -15.53 -5.60 -0.48
C SER A 41 -15.33 -6.67 -1.55
N PHE A 42 -15.49 -7.93 -1.14
CA PHE A 42 -15.46 -9.07 -2.05
C PHE A 42 -16.56 -8.96 -3.13
N GLU A 43 -17.74 -8.45 -2.77
CA GLU A 43 -18.84 -8.27 -3.73
C GLU A 43 -18.50 -7.26 -4.83
N GLU A 44 -17.70 -6.24 -4.53
CA GLU A 44 -17.23 -5.30 -5.56
C GLU A 44 -16.21 -5.94 -6.51
N ILE A 45 -15.36 -6.83 -6.00
CA ILE A 45 -14.45 -7.64 -6.83
C ILE A 45 -15.26 -8.57 -7.74
N LYS A 46 -16.27 -9.26 -7.21
CA LYS A 46 -17.16 -10.11 -7.99
C LYS A 46 -17.84 -9.35 -9.13
N LYS A 47 -18.38 -8.17 -8.83
CA LYS A 47 -18.97 -7.28 -9.87
C LYS A 47 -17.95 -6.85 -10.93
N TRP A 48 -16.69 -6.64 -10.52
CA TRP A 48 -15.62 -6.31 -11.46
C TRP A 48 -15.28 -7.50 -12.36
N THR A 49 -15.21 -8.74 -11.83
CA THR A 49 -15.00 -9.95 -12.66
C THR A 49 -16.15 -10.21 -13.60
N GLU A 50 -17.40 -9.91 -13.23
CA GLU A 50 -18.57 -9.95 -14.11
C GLU A 50 -18.42 -8.98 -15.31
N ARG A 51 -17.86 -7.78 -15.07
CA ARG A 51 -17.54 -6.84 -16.17
C ARG A 51 -16.47 -7.36 -17.12
N ILE A 52 -15.43 -8.05 -16.60
CA ILE A 52 -14.40 -8.71 -17.41
C ILE A 52 -15.04 -9.81 -18.29
N THR A 53 -15.85 -10.67 -17.68
CA THR A 53 -16.55 -11.76 -18.37
C THR A 53 -17.48 -11.22 -19.46
N LYS A 54 -18.21 -10.15 -19.17
CA LYS A 54 -19.08 -9.48 -20.15
C LYS A 54 -18.27 -8.92 -21.33
N ALA A 55 -17.16 -8.23 -21.04
CA ALA A 55 -16.27 -7.70 -22.07
C ALA A 55 -15.68 -8.80 -22.97
N ALA A 56 -15.29 -9.94 -22.39
CA ALA A 56 -14.83 -11.10 -23.13
C ALA A 56 -15.93 -11.64 -24.08
N SER A 57 -17.19 -11.73 -23.61
CA SER A 57 -18.31 -12.16 -24.43
C SER A 57 -18.62 -11.20 -25.58
N GLU A 58 -18.46 -9.89 -25.39
CA GLU A 58 -18.70 -8.87 -26.41
C GLU A 58 -17.71 -8.94 -27.59
N ILE A 59 -16.56 -9.60 -27.41
CA ILE A 59 -15.52 -9.80 -28.44
C ILE A 59 -15.32 -11.28 -28.82
N ASP A 60 -16.26 -12.13 -28.46
CA ASP A 60 -16.20 -13.58 -28.71
C ASP A 60 -14.93 -14.26 -28.18
N PHE A 61 -14.37 -13.72 -27.06
CA PHE A 61 -13.20 -14.29 -26.41
C PHE A 61 -13.61 -15.47 -25.52
N ASP A 62 -12.88 -16.58 -25.59
CA ASP A 62 -13.14 -17.78 -24.79
C ASP A 62 -12.94 -17.46 -23.28
N GLN A 63 -14.04 -17.54 -22.52
CA GLN A 63 -14.05 -17.23 -21.09
C GLN A 63 -13.13 -18.14 -20.26
N ASN A 64 -12.87 -19.37 -20.72
CA ASN A 64 -11.94 -20.29 -20.05
C ASN A 64 -10.48 -19.81 -20.14
N LEU A 65 -10.17 -18.92 -21.08
CA LEU A 65 -8.84 -18.33 -21.27
C LEU A 65 -8.65 -17.00 -20.52
N ILE A 66 -9.70 -16.51 -19.84
CA ILE A 66 -9.55 -15.31 -19.01
C ILE A 66 -8.57 -15.60 -17.86
N ARG A 67 -7.60 -14.71 -17.71
CA ARG A 67 -6.63 -14.78 -16.59
C ARG A 67 -6.60 -13.46 -15.86
N ILE A 68 -6.64 -13.57 -14.55
CA ILE A 68 -6.51 -12.45 -13.62
C ILE A 68 -5.17 -12.57 -12.90
N ARG A 69 -4.41 -11.49 -12.89
CA ARG A 69 -3.19 -11.36 -12.12
C ARG A 69 -3.47 -10.54 -10.86
N VAL A 70 -2.92 -10.97 -9.73
CA VAL A 70 -2.99 -10.26 -8.44
C VAL A 70 -1.58 -9.96 -7.98
N THR A 71 -1.32 -8.69 -7.64
CA THR A 71 -0.02 -8.22 -7.14
C THR A 71 -0.21 -7.40 -5.86
N PRO A 72 0.80 -7.28 -4.98
CA PRO A 72 0.74 -6.36 -3.86
C PRO A 72 0.68 -4.91 -4.38
N LYS A 73 -0.17 -4.10 -3.77
CA LYS A 73 -0.20 -2.66 -3.98
C LYS A 73 0.75 -2.00 -3.00
N LEU A 74 1.96 -1.72 -3.46
CA LEU A 74 2.97 -1.08 -2.64
C LEU A 74 2.51 0.30 -2.18
N ASP A 75 2.79 0.65 -0.93
CA ASP A 75 2.57 1.97 -0.36
C ASP A 75 3.88 2.76 -0.37
N GLY A 76 4.18 3.38 -1.49
CA GLY A 76 5.40 4.09 -1.74
C GLY A 76 5.20 5.40 -2.48
N TYR A 77 6.22 5.80 -3.23
CA TYR A 77 6.19 6.95 -4.10
C TYR A 77 6.22 6.50 -5.56
N ALA A 78 5.09 6.65 -6.25
CA ALA A 78 4.91 6.17 -7.60
C ALA A 78 5.85 6.89 -8.59
N ALA A 79 6.56 6.12 -9.39
CA ALA A 79 7.54 6.64 -10.33
C ALA A 79 7.57 5.84 -11.64
N TYR A 80 8.10 6.45 -12.70
CA TYR A 80 8.29 5.83 -14.00
C TYR A 80 9.75 5.93 -14.42
N ASP A 81 10.39 4.80 -14.70
CA ASP A 81 11.77 4.72 -15.18
C ASP A 81 11.79 4.32 -16.67
N ASP A 82 12.24 5.23 -17.55
CA ASP A 82 12.39 4.95 -18.97
C ASP A 82 13.79 4.43 -19.36
N GLY A 83 14.66 4.24 -18.37
CA GLY A 83 16.04 3.81 -18.53
C GLY A 83 17.06 4.97 -18.56
N ILE A 84 16.60 6.18 -18.81
CA ILE A 84 17.39 7.41 -18.78
C ILE A 84 16.96 8.28 -17.59
N THR A 85 15.68 8.59 -17.54
CA THR A 85 15.09 9.47 -16.55
C THR A 85 14.10 8.72 -15.66
N LEU A 86 14.16 9.00 -14.37
CA LEU A 86 13.14 8.60 -13.39
C LEU A 86 12.18 9.78 -13.17
N TYR A 87 10.91 9.55 -13.39
CA TYR A 87 9.85 10.54 -13.24
C TYR A 87 8.95 10.24 -12.06
N THR A 88 8.46 11.24 -11.34
CA THR A 88 7.30 11.06 -10.47
C THR A 88 6.05 10.80 -11.29
N ARG A 89 5.05 10.12 -10.73
CA ARG A 89 3.73 9.99 -11.37
C ARG A 89 3.08 11.35 -11.62
N GLY A 90 3.22 12.31 -10.69
CA GLY A 90 2.57 13.61 -10.75
C GLY A 90 1.05 13.49 -10.89
N ASP A 91 0.49 14.18 -11.90
CA ASP A 91 -0.94 14.11 -12.23
C ASP A 91 -1.32 12.90 -13.12
N GLY A 92 -0.36 12.00 -13.36
CA GLY A 92 -0.50 10.85 -14.24
C GLY A 92 -0.18 11.11 -15.72
N THR A 93 0.02 12.36 -16.11
CA THR A 93 0.40 12.79 -17.48
C THR A 93 1.71 13.55 -17.49
N ARG A 94 1.96 14.31 -16.42
CA ARG A 94 3.15 15.13 -16.21
C ARG A 94 3.69 14.85 -14.81
N GLY A 95 4.98 14.65 -14.71
CA GLY A 95 5.70 14.44 -13.46
C GLY A 95 6.95 15.29 -13.39
N GLN A 96 7.75 15.10 -12.36
CA GLN A 96 9.04 15.74 -12.18
C GLN A 96 10.15 14.74 -12.47
N ASP A 97 11.27 15.24 -13.00
CA ASP A 97 12.52 14.47 -13.06
C ASP A 97 13.10 14.32 -11.66
N ILE A 98 13.20 13.09 -11.23
CA ILE A 98 13.77 12.68 -9.94
C ILE A 98 14.95 11.70 -10.12
N THR A 99 15.61 11.74 -11.27
CA THR A 99 16.75 10.85 -11.60
C THR A 99 17.87 10.94 -10.56
N ARG A 100 17.98 12.07 -9.87
CA ARG A 100 18.87 12.25 -8.71
C ARG A 100 18.75 11.19 -7.63
N ALA A 101 17.61 10.51 -7.53
CA ALA A 101 17.48 9.39 -6.60
C ALA A 101 18.46 8.26 -6.92
N PHE A 102 18.65 7.94 -8.19
CA PHE A 102 19.67 6.97 -8.63
C PHE A 102 21.10 7.50 -8.45
N GLU A 103 21.33 8.79 -8.65
CA GLU A 103 22.63 9.42 -8.38
C GLU A 103 23.01 9.37 -6.89
N ARG A 104 22.01 9.31 -6.00
CA ARG A 104 22.17 9.12 -4.55
C ARG A 104 22.40 7.66 -4.14
N GLY A 105 22.39 6.73 -5.09
CA GLY A 105 22.61 5.31 -4.84
C GLY A 105 21.34 4.45 -4.77
N LEU A 106 20.13 5.03 -5.01
CA LEU A 106 18.92 4.22 -5.13
C LEU A 106 19.12 3.14 -6.20
N LYS A 107 18.74 1.91 -5.92
CA LYS A 107 18.85 0.78 -6.84
C LYS A 107 17.48 0.33 -7.31
N VAL A 108 17.45 -0.31 -8.48
CA VAL A 108 16.29 -1.09 -8.90
C VAL A 108 16.26 -2.39 -8.09
N SER A 109 15.08 -2.81 -7.64
CA SER A 109 14.92 -4.07 -6.90
C SER A 109 15.42 -5.26 -7.71
N GLU A 110 15.70 -6.37 -7.02
CA GLU A 110 16.19 -7.63 -7.60
C GLU A 110 17.49 -7.47 -8.45
N ASN A 111 18.25 -6.39 -8.22
CA ASN A 111 19.41 -6.00 -9.02
C ASN A 111 19.11 -5.90 -10.53
N ALA A 112 17.86 -5.62 -10.88
CA ALA A 112 17.43 -5.44 -12.26
C ALA A 112 18.01 -4.17 -12.88
N GLY A 113 18.04 -4.13 -14.22
CA GLY A 113 18.42 -2.94 -14.97
C GLY A 113 17.34 -1.87 -14.92
N ARG A 114 17.72 -0.66 -15.35
CA ARG A 114 16.82 0.49 -15.54
C ARG A 114 15.91 0.30 -16.76
N GLY A 115 14.85 1.12 -16.86
CA GLY A 115 13.98 1.16 -18.04
C GLY A 115 12.81 0.17 -17.98
N LEU A 116 12.45 -0.34 -16.82
CA LEU A 116 11.33 -1.27 -16.64
C LEU A 116 9.96 -0.59 -16.48
N GLY A 117 9.89 0.73 -16.72
CA GLY A 117 8.65 1.48 -16.76
C GLY A 117 8.12 1.85 -15.38
N PRO A 118 6.80 1.67 -15.11
CA PRO A 118 6.17 2.12 -13.88
C PRO A 118 6.55 1.24 -12.68
N GLY A 119 6.68 1.87 -11.53
CA GLY A 119 7.02 1.22 -10.27
C GLY A 119 6.79 2.14 -9.08
N GLU A 120 7.32 1.72 -7.94
CA GLU A 120 7.21 2.44 -6.68
C GLU A 120 8.59 2.57 -6.02
N ILE A 121 8.90 3.77 -5.51
CA ILE A 121 10.04 3.94 -4.59
C ILE A 121 9.54 3.55 -3.22
N VAL A 122 10.19 2.54 -2.63
CA VAL A 122 9.79 1.94 -1.36
C VAL A 122 10.98 1.75 -0.44
N ILE A 123 10.70 1.59 0.85
CA ILE A 123 11.67 1.19 1.86
C ILE A 123 11.24 -0.13 2.49
N LYS A 124 12.20 -1.02 2.76
CA LYS A 124 11.93 -2.27 3.45
C LYS A 124 11.29 -2.01 4.81
N LYS A 125 10.15 -2.64 5.04
CA LYS A 125 9.38 -2.49 6.28
C LYS A 125 10.19 -2.95 7.49
N SER A 126 10.90 -4.06 7.39
CA SER A 126 11.79 -4.57 8.44
C SER A 126 12.85 -3.53 8.83
N TYR A 127 13.48 -2.88 7.84
CA TYR A 127 14.48 -1.84 8.09
C TYR A 127 13.87 -0.60 8.73
N PHE A 128 12.72 -0.15 8.21
CA PHE A 128 12.03 1.00 8.79
C PHE A 128 11.69 0.75 10.26
N ASP A 129 11.09 -0.39 10.57
CA ASP A 129 10.66 -0.76 11.93
C ASP A 129 11.86 -0.87 12.90
N GLU A 130 13.01 -1.36 12.43
CA GLU A 130 14.19 -1.60 13.27
C GLU A 130 15.09 -0.36 13.45
N VAL A 131 15.22 0.47 12.41
CA VAL A 131 16.25 1.52 12.36
C VAL A 131 15.68 2.93 12.38
N LEU A 132 14.54 3.15 11.70
CA LEU A 132 14.06 4.50 11.42
C LEU A 132 12.79 4.88 12.17
N SER A 133 12.05 3.95 12.71
CA SER A 133 10.75 4.18 13.35
C SER A 133 10.79 5.09 14.60
N GLU A 134 11.95 5.23 15.23
CA GLU A 134 12.12 6.17 16.35
C GLU A 134 12.30 7.63 15.90
N LYS A 135 12.78 7.84 14.66
CA LYS A 135 13.11 9.17 14.12
C LYS A 135 12.06 9.68 13.14
N PHE A 136 11.42 8.79 12.41
CA PHE A 136 10.45 9.12 11.36
C PHE A 136 9.08 8.54 11.69
N GLU A 137 8.05 9.32 11.48
CA GLU A 137 6.67 8.94 11.78
C GLU A 137 6.14 7.82 10.89
N ASN A 138 6.56 7.80 9.61
CA ASN A 138 6.15 6.82 8.64
C ASN A 138 7.16 6.69 7.48
N SER A 139 7.06 5.60 6.74
CA SER A 139 7.91 5.27 5.58
C SER A 139 7.81 6.28 4.45
N ARG A 140 6.66 6.95 4.27
CA ARG A 140 6.46 7.97 3.22
C ARG A 140 7.35 9.19 3.40
N ASN A 141 7.69 9.55 4.66
CA ASN A 141 8.61 10.65 4.92
C ASN A 141 10.01 10.34 4.37
N ILE A 142 10.45 9.08 4.46
CA ILE A 142 11.73 8.63 3.89
C ILE A 142 11.67 8.68 2.36
N GLN A 143 10.62 8.13 1.76
CA GLN A 143 10.44 8.09 0.30
C GLN A 143 10.44 9.52 -0.29
N ALA A 144 9.75 10.46 0.36
CA ALA A 144 9.75 11.86 -0.05
C ALA A 144 11.15 12.50 0.07
N ALA A 145 11.92 12.16 1.11
CA ALA A 145 13.27 12.67 1.29
C ALA A 145 14.24 12.17 0.21
N ILE A 146 14.10 10.92 -0.26
CA ILE A 146 14.93 10.34 -1.32
C ILE A 146 14.85 11.16 -2.61
N ILE A 147 13.68 11.66 -2.96
CA ILE A 147 13.42 12.38 -4.20
C ILE A 147 13.53 13.90 -4.07
N ALA A 148 13.61 14.43 -2.84
CA ALA A 148 13.66 15.88 -2.59
C ALA A 148 14.89 16.55 -3.27
N GLU A 149 14.76 17.82 -3.65
CA GLU A 149 15.88 18.58 -4.23
C GLU A 149 16.97 18.90 -3.22
N LYS A 150 16.63 19.01 -1.94
CA LYS A 150 17.55 19.30 -0.85
C LYS A 150 18.48 18.12 -0.56
N LYS A 151 19.59 18.40 0.12
CA LYS A 151 20.50 17.37 0.64
C LYS A 151 19.71 16.34 1.46
N VAL A 152 19.96 15.08 1.21
CA VAL A 152 19.34 13.98 1.93
C VAL A 152 19.87 13.92 3.36
N ASP A 153 19.00 13.62 4.29
CA ASP A 153 19.36 13.32 5.68
C ASP A 153 20.30 12.12 5.77
N GLU A 154 21.21 12.12 6.77
CA GLU A 154 22.22 11.07 6.91
C GLU A 154 21.61 9.68 7.15
N ASP A 155 20.51 9.59 7.90
CA ASP A 155 19.83 8.31 8.16
C ASP A 155 19.15 7.80 6.88
N VAL A 156 18.58 8.69 6.07
CA VAL A 156 17.99 8.33 4.77
C VAL A 156 19.07 7.90 3.77
N GLN A 157 20.22 8.61 3.72
CA GLN A 157 21.34 8.22 2.87
C GLN A 157 21.87 6.85 3.26
N LYS A 158 22.02 6.59 4.56
CA LYS A 158 22.41 5.28 5.08
C LYS A 158 21.45 4.17 4.64
N ALA A 159 20.14 4.41 4.70
CA ALA A 159 19.12 3.46 4.24
C ALA A 159 19.24 3.16 2.73
N ILE A 160 19.60 4.16 1.92
CA ILE A 160 19.87 3.99 0.48
C ILE A 160 21.14 3.13 0.29
N ASP A 161 22.22 3.46 0.98
CA ASP A 161 23.52 2.81 0.85
C ASP A 161 23.47 1.33 1.28
N GLU A 162 22.67 1.02 2.29
CA GLU A 162 22.41 -0.34 2.78
C GLU A 162 21.40 -1.10 1.92
N GLY A 163 20.84 -0.48 0.86
CA GLY A 163 19.87 -1.11 -0.05
C GLY A 163 18.51 -1.40 0.60
N ALA A 164 18.17 -0.66 1.66
CA ALA A 164 16.85 -0.71 2.26
C ALA A 164 15.81 0.04 1.43
N CYS A 165 16.23 1.09 0.71
CA CYS A 165 15.39 1.84 -0.22
C CYS A 165 15.65 1.37 -1.66
N VAL A 166 14.59 1.09 -2.41
CA VAL A 166 14.67 0.64 -3.80
C VAL A 166 13.59 1.27 -4.66
N PHE A 167 13.82 1.37 -5.96
CA PHE A 167 12.77 1.51 -6.97
C PHE A 167 12.32 0.11 -7.36
N TYR A 168 11.04 -0.20 -7.12
CA TYR A 168 10.47 -1.50 -7.42
C TYR A 168 9.56 -1.42 -8.65
N PRO A 169 10.01 -1.87 -9.84
CA PRO A 169 9.17 -1.95 -11.03
C PRO A 169 7.97 -2.89 -10.81
N PHE A 170 6.77 -2.48 -11.20
CA PHE A 170 5.58 -3.32 -11.06
C PHE A 170 5.64 -4.63 -11.83
N SER A 171 6.47 -4.70 -12.88
CA SER A 171 6.70 -5.90 -13.67
C SER A 171 7.46 -7.01 -12.93
N LEU A 172 8.17 -6.66 -11.86
CA LEU A 172 8.96 -7.59 -11.05
C LEU A 172 8.23 -8.07 -9.79
N LEU A 173 7.03 -7.52 -9.50
CA LEU A 173 6.28 -7.90 -8.31
C LEU A 173 5.88 -9.38 -8.36
N GLU A 174 6.07 -10.06 -7.22
CA GLU A 174 5.46 -11.36 -6.99
C GLU A 174 3.96 -11.29 -7.29
N ASN A 175 3.44 -12.35 -7.90
CA ASN A 175 2.05 -12.34 -8.31
C ASN A 175 1.42 -13.74 -8.27
N TRP A 176 0.12 -13.76 -8.09
CA TRP A 176 -0.71 -14.89 -8.41
C TRP A 176 -1.38 -14.65 -9.77
N THR A 177 -1.52 -15.68 -10.59
CA THR A 177 -2.26 -15.61 -11.85
C THR A 177 -3.10 -16.86 -12.05
N GLY A 178 -4.40 -16.70 -12.28
CA GLY A 178 -5.34 -17.80 -12.47
C GLY A 178 -6.64 -17.37 -13.13
N SER A 179 -7.61 -18.28 -13.18
CA SER A 179 -8.96 -18.03 -13.70
C SER A 179 -9.79 -17.18 -12.72
N ILE A 180 -10.91 -16.65 -13.20
CA ILE A 180 -11.87 -15.95 -12.33
C ILE A 180 -12.45 -16.90 -11.27
N GLU A 181 -12.73 -18.15 -11.64
CA GLU A 181 -13.26 -19.14 -10.68
C GLU A 181 -12.27 -19.43 -9.56
N GLU A 182 -11.00 -19.67 -9.89
CA GLU A 182 -9.93 -19.87 -8.90
C GLU A 182 -9.75 -18.64 -8.01
N LEU A 183 -9.78 -17.44 -8.57
CA LEU A 183 -9.71 -16.19 -7.82
C LEU A 183 -10.82 -16.09 -6.79
N LEU A 184 -12.08 -16.29 -7.22
CA LEU A 184 -13.24 -16.12 -6.35
C LEU A 184 -13.34 -17.22 -5.29
N SER A 185 -12.93 -18.46 -5.63
CA SER A 185 -12.96 -19.59 -4.70
C SER A 185 -11.88 -19.53 -3.62
N ASN A 186 -10.71 -18.93 -3.92
CA ASN A 186 -9.55 -18.89 -3.04
C ASN A 186 -9.17 -17.45 -2.65
N PHE A 187 -10.10 -16.50 -2.73
CA PHE A 187 -9.82 -15.07 -2.64
C PHE A 187 -9.03 -14.69 -1.38
N GLU A 188 -9.43 -15.19 -0.21
CA GLU A 188 -8.78 -14.86 1.07
C GLU A 188 -7.35 -15.39 1.15
N SER A 189 -7.11 -16.64 0.70
CA SER A 189 -5.77 -17.23 0.68
C SER A 189 -4.84 -16.49 -0.28
N ILE A 190 -5.33 -16.16 -1.49
CA ILE A 190 -4.57 -15.40 -2.48
C ILE A 190 -4.20 -14.02 -1.94
N LEU A 191 -5.14 -13.37 -1.25
CA LEU A 191 -4.90 -12.07 -0.62
C LEU A 191 -3.79 -12.16 0.44
N GLU A 192 -3.85 -13.17 1.33
CA GLU A 192 -2.86 -13.36 2.39
C GLU A 192 -1.48 -13.64 1.81
N ASP A 193 -1.38 -14.56 0.86
CA ASP A 193 -0.12 -14.94 0.22
C ASP A 193 0.54 -13.75 -0.48
N ILE A 194 -0.23 -13.01 -1.30
CA ILE A 194 0.29 -11.86 -2.04
C ILE A 194 0.60 -10.68 -1.12
N TRP A 195 -0.21 -10.44 -0.08
CA TRP A 195 0.05 -9.39 0.88
C TRP A 195 1.40 -9.58 1.59
N ASN A 196 1.71 -10.83 1.95
CA ASN A 196 2.92 -11.19 2.68
C ASN A 196 4.11 -11.51 1.77
N SER A 197 3.98 -11.40 0.45
CA SER A 197 5.04 -11.74 -0.51
C SER A 197 6.19 -10.74 -0.55
N VAL A 198 6.03 -9.56 0.05
CA VAL A 198 7.02 -8.47 0.00
C VAL A 198 7.30 -7.92 1.40
N ASP A 199 8.54 -7.50 1.63
CA ASP A 199 8.95 -6.77 2.84
C ASP A 199 8.85 -5.26 2.65
N PHE A 200 7.65 -4.79 2.22
CA PHE A 200 7.35 -3.38 2.03
C PHE A 200 5.95 -3.07 2.56
N ASP A 201 5.66 -1.80 2.81
CA ASP A 201 4.30 -1.39 3.15
C ASP A 201 3.36 -1.63 1.95
N VAL A 202 2.21 -2.24 2.23
CA VAL A 202 1.18 -2.60 1.25
C VAL A 202 -0.16 -2.00 1.71
N ASP A 203 -0.83 -1.25 0.86
CA ASP A 203 -2.12 -0.61 1.18
C ASP A 203 -3.32 -1.27 0.49
N GLY A 204 -3.10 -2.41 -0.16
CA GLY A 204 -4.10 -3.17 -0.89
C GLY A 204 -3.47 -4.15 -1.87
N LEU A 205 -4.28 -4.63 -2.80
CA LEU A 205 -3.85 -5.50 -3.88
C LEU A 205 -4.34 -4.95 -5.21
N ILE A 206 -3.56 -5.13 -6.25
CA ILE A 206 -3.98 -4.82 -7.62
C ILE A 206 -4.42 -6.10 -8.29
N LEU A 207 -5.64 -6.10 -8.81
CA LEU A 207 -6.18 -7.16 -9.66
C LEU A 207 -6.29 -6.62 -11.08
N GLU A 208 -5.84 -7.38 -12.07
CA GLU A 208 -5.94 -6.98 -13.49
C GLU A 208 -6.15 -8.17 -14.41
N SER A 209 -6.87 -7.96 -15.50
CA SER A 209 -6.88 -8.93 -16.61
C SER A 209 -5.53 -8.94 -17.30
N THR A 210 -4.99 -10.12 -17.61
CA THR A 210 -3.74 -10.24 -18.39
C THR A 210 -3.97 -10.33 -19.89
N ASN A 211 -5.23 -10.47 -20.32
CA ASN A 211 -5.61 -10.71 -21.72
C ASN A 211 -5.69 -9.37 -22.50
N GLU A 212 -4.76 -9.15 -23.42
CA GLU A 212 -4.70 -7.90 -24.18
C GLU A 212 -5.98 -7.58 -24.97
N PRO A 213 -6.66 -8.52 -25.67
CA PRO A 213 -7.92 -8.21 -26.34
C PRO A 213 -8.99 -7.66 -25.40
N ILE A 214 -9.09 -8.22 -24.19
CA ILE A 214 -10.04 -7.75 -23.17
C ILE A 214 -9.65 -6.35 -22.68
N LYS A 215 -8.35 -6.10 -22.44
CA LYS A 215 -7.85 -4.79 -22.02
C LYS A 215 -8.14 -3.70 -23.04
N GLU A 216 -7.90 -4.01 -24.33
CA GLU A 216 -8.16 -3.09 -25.43
C GLU A 216 -9.65 -2.77 -25.55
N HIS A 217 -10.52 -3.79 -25.49
CA HIS A 217 -11.96 -3.61 -25.55
C HIS A 217 -12.50 -2.79 -24.37
N MET A 218 -12.10 -3.11 -23.14
CA MET A 218 -12.54 -2.39 -21.95
C MET A 218 -12.02 -0.95 -21.89
N GLY A 219 -10.80 -0.75 -22.38
CA GLY A 219 -10.14 0.55 -22.40
C GLY A 219 -9.97 1.19 -21.03
N SER A 220 -9.92 2.54 -21.03
CA SER A 220 -9.66 3.34 -19.84
C SER A 220 -10.61 4.52 -19.74
N THR A 221 -10.83 4.99 -18.53
CA THR A 221 -11.40 6.30 -18.23
C THR A 221 -10.29 7.36 -18.24
N ARG A 222 -10.62 8.61 -17.90
CA ARG A 222 -9.59 9.64 -17.66
C ARG A 222 -8.73 9.33 -16.42
N LYS A 223 -9.22 8.52 -15.47
CA LYS A 223 -8.61 8.31 -14.17
C LYS A 223 -7.99 6.93 -14.01
N PHE A 224 -8.60 5.87 -14.56
CA PHE A 224 -8.21 4.48 -14.34
C PHE A 224 -8.51 3.58 -15.54
N HIS A 225 -7.81 2.45 -15.59
CA HIS A 225 -8.08 1.36 -16.50
C HIS A 225 -9.30 0.55 -16.03
N ARG A 226 -10.27 0.22 -16.92
CA ARG A 226 -11.45 -0.57 -16.54
C ARG A 226 -11.12 -2.03 -16.28
N TRP A 227 -10.04 -2.52 -16.87
CA TRP A 227 -9.54 -3.89 -16.73
C TRP A 227 -8.65 -4.11 -15.50
N GLN A 228 -8.50 -3.09 -14.64
CA GLN A 228 -7.70 -3.11 -13.43
C GLN A 228 -8.51 -2.53 -12.26
N ILE A 229 -8.34 -3.11 -11.07
CA ILE A 229 -8.96 -2.62 -9.84
C ILE A 229 -8.01 -2.81 -8.64
N ALA A 230 -8.02 -1.86 -7.71
CA ALA A 230 -7.34 -2.01 -6.44
C ALA A 230 -8.33 -2.48 -5.38
N PHE A 231 -8.09 -3.66 -4.81
CA PHE A 231 -8.77 -4.07 -3.60
C PHE A 231 -8.08 -3.42 -2.41
N LYS A 232 -8.79 -2.54 -1.73
CA LYS A 232 -8.32 -1.91 -0.50
C LYS A 232 -9.01 -2.55 0.68
N VAL A 233 -8.20 -3.01 1.62
CA VAL A 233 -8.76 -3.40 2.91
C VAL A 233 -9.24 -2.11 3.57
N ASN A 234 -10.56 -2.03 3.87
CA ASN A 234 -11.08 -0.92 4.64
C ASN A 234 -10.30 -0.85 5.94
N ASP A 235 -9.77 0.32 6.27
CA ASP A 235 -9.28 0.67 7.59
C ASP A 235 -10.47 0.74 8.57
N ALA A 236 -11.16 -0.38 8.72
CA ALA A 236 -12.20 -0.48 9.73
C ALA A 236 -11.52 -0.25 11.08
N THR A 237 -12.02 0.71 11.82
CA THR A 237 -11.51 1.06 13.12
C THR A 237 -12.51 0.66 14.19
N ALA A 238 -12.03 0.17 15.32
CA ALA A 238 -12.83 -0.07 16.52
C ALA A 238 -12.11 0.49 17.73
N GLU A 239 -12.86 1.07 18.65
CA GLU A 239 -12.37 1.41 19.98
C GLU A 239 -12.54 0.20 20.87
N VAL A 240 -11.47 -0.21 21.58
CA VAL A 240 -11.46 -1.42 22.38
C VAL A 240 -10.61 -1.24 23.64
N GLU A 241 -11.05 -1.84 24.72
CA GLU A 241 -10.33 -1.85 25.98
C GLU A 241 -9.21 -2.91 25.96
N VAL A 242 -8.03 -2.51 26.43
CA VAL A 242 -6.88 -3.39 26.65
C VAL A 242 -7.03 -4.07 28.00
N LEU A 243 -7.01 -5.41 28.02
CA LEU A 243 -7.03 -6.19 29.24
C LEU A 243 -5.63 -6.32 29.85
N GLU A 244 -4.64 -6.61 29.01
CA GLU A 244 -3.24 -6.74 29.41
C GLU A 244 -2.29 -6.59 28.21
N VAL A 245 -0.98 -6.44 28.48
CA VAL A 245 0.07 -6.47 27.44
C VAL A 245 1.04 -7.58 27.78
N VAL A 246 1.17 -8.56 26.89
CA VAL A 246 1.99 -9.75 27.08
C VAL A 246 3.15 -9.81 26.09
N PRO A 247 4.33 -10.34 26.48
CA PRO A 247 5.40 -10.62 25.54
C PRO A 247 5.04 -11.80 24.63
N GLN A 248 5.34 -11.70 23.35
CA GLN A 248 5.24 -12.81 22.40
C GLN A 248 6.55 -12.98 21.67
N THR A 249 7.10 -14.20 21.69
CA THR A 249 8.34 -14.51 20.98
C THR A 249 8.02 -15.05 19.59
N SER A 250 8.63 -14.43 18.56
CA SER A 250 8.54 -14.90 17.17
C SER A 250 9.42 -16.14 16.93
N ARG A 251 9.27 -16.79 15.77
CA ARG A 251 10.14 -17.90 15.36
C ARG A 251 11.63 -17.52 15.25
N THR A 252 11.92 -16.23 15.05
CA THR A 252 13.29 -15.72 14.99
C THR A 252 13.87 -15.35 16.35
N GLY A 253 13.13 -15.60 17.45
CA GLY A 253 13.53 -15.27 18.82
C GLY A 253 13.25 -13.81 19.23
N ARG A 254 12.71 -12.98 18.36
CA ARG A 254 12.33 -11.58 18.69
C ARG A 254 11.12 -11.58 19.62
N VAL A 255 11.21 -10.83 20.72
CA VAL A 255 10.12 -10.62 21.67
C VAL A 255 9.43 -9.30 21.35
N SER A 256 8.14 -9.36 21.05
CA SER A 256 7.30 -8.18 20.77
C SER A 256 6.11 -8.12 21.71
N PRO A 257 5.68 -6.93 22.16
CA PRO A 257 4.48 -6.80 23.00
C PRO A 257 3.22 -7.03 22.17
N VAL A 258 2.26 -7.74 22.77
CA VAL A 258 0.92 -7.98 22.21
C VAL A 258 -0.11 -7.54 23.24
N ALA A 259 -1.02 -6.66 22.85
CA ALA A 259 -2.16 -6.27 23.66
C ALA A 259 -3.23 -7.36 23.57
N VAL A 260 -3.67 -7.85 24.73
CA VAL A 260 -4.88 -8.67 24.88
C VAL A 260 -6.07 -7.74 25.07
N LEU A 261 -7.13 -7.96 24.34
CA LEU A 261 -8.24 -7.01 24.17
C LEU A 261 -9.57 -7.63 24.61
N VAL A 262 -10.51 -6.80 25.00
CA VAL A 262 -11.90 -7.21 25.06
C VAL A 262 -12.31 -7.68 23.65
N PRO A 263 -12.87 -8.91 23.51
CA PRO A 263 -13.24 -9.45 22.20
C PRO A 263 -14.17 -8.50 21.44
N THR A 264 -13.69 -7.96 20.31
CA THR A 264 -14.39 -6.92 19.54
C THR A 264 -14.51 -7.35 18.09
N LYS A 265 -15.69 -7.19 17.49
CA LYS A 265 -15.90 -7.46 16.07
C LYS A 265 -15.36 -6.32 15.23
N LEU A 266 -14.49 -6.64 14.28
CA LEU A 266 -13.92 -5.69 13.33
C LEU A 266 -13.81 -6.36 11.95
N SER A 267 -14.45 -5.79 10.94
CA SER A 267 -14.45 -6.33 9.55
C SER A 267 -14.78 -7.82 9.46
N GLY A 268 -15.81 -8.27 10.20
CA GLY A 268 -16.30 -9.65 10.16
C GLY A 268 -15.53 -10.65 11.04
N ALA A 269 -14.37 -10.27 11.60
CA ALA A 269 -13.61 -11.09 12.53
C ALA A 269 -13.75 -10.62 13.98
N THR A 270 -13.71 -11.55 14.94
CA THR A 270 -13.61 -11.22 16.36
C THR A 270 -12.15 -11.14 16.76
N LEU A 271 -11.72 -9.97 17.16
CA LEU A 271 -10.35 -9.68 17.56
C LEU A 271 -10.24 -9.69 19.08
N SER A 272 -9.26 -10.42 19.59
CA SER A 272 -8.92 -10.49 21.02
C SER A 272 -7.45 -10.14 21.29
N ARG A 273 -6.66 -9.92 20.24
CA ARG A 273 -5.23 -9.60 20.37
C ARG A 273 -4.81 -8.64 19.25
N ALA A 274 -3.89 -7.70 19.58
CA ALA A 274 -3.29 -6.79 18.62
C ALA A 274 -1.78 -6.63 18.89
N THR A 275 -0.97 -6.54 17.83
CA THR A 275 0.46 -6.26 17.98
C THR A 275 0.69 -4.81 18.36
N VAL A 276 1.66 -4.56 19.22
CA VAL A 276 2.12 -3.21 19.61
C VAL A 276 3.51 -2.93 19.02
N HIS A 277 4.00 -3.80 18.14
CA HIS A 277 5.29 -3.75 17.46
C HIS A 277 6.50 -3.75 18.39
N HIS A 278 6.63 -2.77 19.30
CA HIS A 278 7.75 -2.68 20.26
C HIS A 278 7.35 -1.99 21.58
N TYR A 279 8.14 -2.22 22.64
CA TYR A 279 7.83 -1.73 23.99
C TYR A 279 7.87 -0.21 24.13
N SER A 280 8.64 0.50 23.30
CA SER A 280 8.59 1.97 23.28
C SER A 280 7.21 2.49 22.87
N MET A 281 6.53 1.83 21.91
CA MET A 281 5.15 2.16 21.57
C MET A 281 4.16 1.93 22.69
N VAL A 282 4.34 0.87 23.49
CA VAL A 282 3.52 0.64 24.70
C VAL A 282 3.58 1.86 25.61
N LYS A 283 4.81 2.37 25.85
CA LYS A 283 5.03 3.52 26.72
C LYS A 283 4.54 4.85 26.09
N THR A 284 4.91 5.12 24.84
CA THR A 284 4.58 6.43 24.20
C THR A 284 3.11 6.57 23.88
N LYS A 285 2.42 5.46 23.54
CA LYS A 285 0.97 5.47 23.29
C LYS A 285 0.13 5.16 24.54
N GLY A 286 0.76 4.91 25.69
CA GLY A 286 0.04 4.61 26.93
C GLY A 286 -0.81 3.36 26.83
N VAL A 287 -0.35 2.30 26.15
CA VAL A 287 -1.08 1.05 25.96
C VAL A 287 -0.89 0.19 27.20
N GLY A 288 -1.94 -0.03 27.97
CA GLY A 288 -1.92 -0.82 29.20
C GLY A 288 -3.30 -1.25 29.64
N PRO A 289 -3.42 -2.05 30.70
CA PRO A 289 -4.72 -2.49 31.22
C PRO A 289 -5.67 -1.31 31.47
N GLY A 290 -6.91 -1.40 30.97
CA GLY A 290 -7.92 -0.35 31.07
C GLY A 290 -7.80 0.77 30.05
N ALA A 291 -6.74 0.80 29.23
CA ALA A 291 -6.63 1.79 28.14
C ALA A 291 -7.63 1.48 27.02
N ILE A 292 -8.34 2.49 26.54
CA ILE A 292 -9.18 2.39 25.34
C ILE A 292 -8.34 2.80 24.14
N ILE A 293 -8.11 1.88 23.23
CA ILE A 293 -7.29 2.07 22.05
C ILE A 293 -8.13 2.00 20.79
N LYS A 294 -7.73 2.78 19.78
CA LYS A 294 -8.29 2.69 18.45
C LYS A 294 -7.51 1.65 17.65
N LEU A 295 -8.16 0.55 17.35
CA LEU A 295 -7.62 -0.48 16.46
C LEU A 295 -7.83 -0.08 15.02
N VAL A 296 -6.85 -0.36 14.19
CA VAL A 296 -6.96 -0.34 12.73
C VAL A 296 -6.62 -1.74 12.25
N ARG A 297 -7.47 -2.32 11.41
CA ARG A 297 -7.14 -3.56 10.73
C ARG A 297 -6.13 -3.23 9.62
N SER A 298 -4.88 -3.62 9.81
CA SER A 298 -3.82 -3.52 8.81
C SER A 298 -3.75 -4.83 8.04
N GLY A 299 -4.30 -4.85 6.84
CA GLY A 299 -4.39 -6.06 6.04
C GLY A 299 -5.44 -7.07 6.55
N LEU A 300 -5.41 -8.30 6.01
CA LEU A 300 -6.36 -9.37 6.35
C LEU A 300 -6.04 -10.05 7.68
N VAL A 301 -4.80 -10.02 8.12
CA VAL A 301 -4.31 -10.84 9.26
C VAL A 301 -3.76 -9.98 10.41
N GLY A 302 -3.46 -8.71 10.17
CA GLY A 302 -2.85 -7.82 11.17
C GLY A 302 -3.82 -6.82 11.79
N VAL A 303 -3.74 -6.64 13.11
CA VAL A 303 -4.42 -5.56 13.82
C VAL A 303 -3.38 -4.73 14.53
N THR A 304 -3.35 -3.44 14.21
CA THR A 304 -2.41 -2.47 14.79
C THR A 304 -3.14 -1.48 15.66
N ILE A 305 -2.45 -0.99 16.69
CA ILE A 305 -2.93 0.08 17.56
C ILE A 305 -2.58 1.41 16.92
N HIS A 306 -3.59 2.16 16.49
CA HIS A 306 -3.41 3.47 15.90
C HIS A 306 -3.15 4.55 16.96
N SER A 307 -3.99 4.63 17.99
CA SER A 307 -3.92 5.64 19.04
C SER A 307 -4.59 5.16 20.34
N ASN A 308 -4.21 5.77 21.46
CA ASN A 308 -4.95 5.64 22.70
C ASN A 308 -6.02 6.75 22.73
N VAL A 309 -7.26 6.37 22.95
CA VAL A 309 -8.44 7.26 22.96
C VAL A 309 -8.85 7.63 24.39
N SER A 310 -8.40 6.88 25.40
CA SER A 310 -8.67 7.20 26.79
C SER A 310 -8.05 8.57 27.12
N SER A 311 -8.91 9.55 27.43
CA SER A 311 -8.48 10.84 27.96
C SER A 311 -7.55 10.60 29.16
N ARG A 312 -6.36 11.24 29.12
CA ARG A 312 -5.35 11.22 30.16
C ARG A 312 -5.94 11.30 31.56
N THR A 313 -6.10 10.15 32.19
CA THR A 313 -6.08 10.11 33.66
C THR A 313 -4.63 9.86 34.01
N GLN A 314 -4.00 10.87 34.54
CA GLN A 314 -2.65 10.82 35.10
C GLN A 314 -2.64 9.71 36.15
N LEU A 315 -2.05 8.58 35.84
CA LEU A 315 -1.68 7.61 36.85
C LEU A 315 -0.31 8.03 37.38
N ASP A 316 -0.32 8.70 38.52
CA ASP A 316 0.85 8.87 39.39
C ASP A 316 1.33 7.47 39.78
N PHE A 317 2.47 7.08 39.26
CA PHE A 317 3.22 5.95 39.78
C PHE A 317 4.06 6.47 40.97
N GLN A 318 3.66 6.10 42.16
CA GLN A 318 4.54 6.08 43.33
C GLN A 318 5.54 4.94 43.25
#